data_6120d0f8242a40829859041afd86e82e
#
_entry.id   6120d0f8242a40829859041afd86e82e
#
_cell.length_a   1.000
_cell.length_b   1.000
_cell.length_c   1.000
_cell.angle_alpha   90.00
_cell.angle_beta   90.00
_cell.angle_gamma   90.00
#
_symmetry.space_group_name_H-M   'P 1'
#
loop_
_entity.id
_entity.type
_entity.pdbx_description
1 polymer ?
#
loop_
_entity_poly.entity_id
_entity_poly.type
_entity_poly.pdbx_seq_one_letter_code
_entity_poly.pdbx_strand_id
1 'polypeptide(L)'
;MANSKKTVQFDHFRPYYMVVNGSDASNEHLYDLCHLLQYVADHPFCETRKKILGDTHMFHVCRYDDQLHIWELQILHLREKILPGIADDNGAYELIQLGENEYPAESTTILYDGKQCTLYMQRNIYGTSIKALEELLQLISPAGTLVILKPIISGTKINKITQNSLYRKLVLVADSEQLADTSSGQTLRQIINHFKRYQGRIIRFELGFGRQRRGLLNAHEVNALIREAYEFSGTRNLSVRVSENEDTPFETINLMDDRACYKIGVEYSRNNPITHERLYRMCLAEYKEEQGIL
;
A
#
# COMPACT_ATOMS: atom_id res chain seq x y z
N MET A 1 -32.41 -6.72 11.31
CA MET A 1 -31.51 -6.75 10.10
C MET A 1 -30.33 -7.63 10.45
N ALA A 2 -29.93 -8.51 9.54
CA ALA A 2 -28.78 -9.38 9.80
C ALA A 2 -27.49 -8.55 9.80
N ASN A 3 -26.61 -8.79 10.78
CA ASN A 3 -25.26 -8.20 10.77
C ASN A 3 -24.47 -8.84 9.62
N SER A 4 -23.88 -8.02 8.78
CA SER A 4 -22.94 -8.45 7.77
C SER A 4 -21.53 -8.44 8.36
N LYS A 5 -20.65 -9.34 7.91
CA LYS A 5 -19.26 -9.41 8.34
C LYS A 5 -18.34 -9.10 7.16
N LYS A 6 -17.37 -8.21 7.37
CA LYS A 6 -16.35 -7.83 6.39
C LYS A 6 -14.97 -7.98 7.00
N THR A 7 -14.02 -8.52 6.26
CA THR A 7 -12.61 -8.48 6.65
C THR A 7 -12.00 -7.19 6.15
N VAL A 8 -11.46 -6.39 7.07
CA VAL A 8 -10.68 -5.19 6.80
C VAL A 8 -9.21 -5.55 6.98
N GLN A 9 -8.38 -5.16 6.02
CA GLN A 9 -6.95 -5.44 6.04
C GLN A 9 -6.17 -4.17 6.29
N PHE A 10 -5.15 -4.24 7.17
CA PHE A 10 -4.17 -3.20 7.39
C PHE A 10 -2.81 -3.72 6.94
N ASP A 11 -2.29 -3.14 5.88
CA ASP A 11 -0.97 -3.46 5.36
C ASP A 11 0.10 -2.70 6.13
N HIS A 12 1.26 -3.33 6.37
CA HIS A 12 2.35 -2.76 7.13
C HIS A 12 3.43 -2.21 6.19
N PHE A 13 3.88 -0.97 6.47
CA PHE A 13 4.90 -0.28 5.67
C PHE A 13 5.97 0.34 6.56
N ARG A 14 7.18 0.47 6.02
CA ARG A 14 8.22 1.34 6.56
C ARG A 14 8.39 2.56 5.66
N PRO A 15 8.29 3.78 6.20
CA PRO A 15 8.57 4.98 5.45
C PRO A 15 10.07 5.17 5.28
N TYR A 16 10.48 5.53 4.07
CA TYR A 16 11.84 5.93 3.72
C TYR A 16 11.80 7.27 3.02
N TYR A 17 12.92 7.98 3.06
CA TYR A 17 13.08 9.21 2.30
C TYR A 17 14.40 9.25 1.56
N MET A 18 14.44 10.01 0.49
CA MET A 18 15.63 10.42 -0.23
C MET A 18 15.56 11.93 -0.47
N VAL A 19 16.72 12.59 -0.49
CA VAL A 19 16.82 13.99 -0.89
C VAL A 19 17.28 14.05 -2.33
N VAL A 20 16.50 14.73 -3.18
CA VAL A 20 16.77 14.89 -4.60
C VAL A 20 17.25 16.34 -4.85
N ASN A 21 18.51 16.47 -5.24
CA ASN A 21 19.14 17.75 -5.61
C ASN A 21 19.51 17.74 -7.10
N GLY A 22 18.61 18.26 -7.94
CA GLY A 22 18.80 18.21 -9.39
C GLY A 22 18.76 16.78 -9.94
N SER A 23 19.85 16.33 -10.57
CA SER A 23 19.99 14.96 -11.11
C SER A 23 20.47 13.94 -10.06
N ASP A 24 20.94 14.41 -8.91
CA ASP A 24 21.55 13.56 -7.90
C ASP A 24 20.54 13.26 -6.79
N ALA A 25 20.35 11.97 -6.48
CA ALA A 25 19.57 11.51 -5.35
C ALA A 25 20.49 11.00 -4.26
N SER A 26 20.17 11.32 -2.99
CA SER A 26 20.85 10.73 -1.84
C SER A 26 20.57 9.23 -1.73
N ASN A 27 21.31 8.54 -0.87
CA ASN A 27 20.93 7.20 -0.44
C ASN A 27 19.56 7.25 0.27
N GLU A 28 18.87 6.14 0.25
CA GLU A 28 17.60 5.96 0.92
C GLU A 28 17.82 5.79 2.43
N HIS A 29 17.06 6.53 3.23
CA HIS A 29 17.12 6.50 4.69
C HIS A 29 15.74 6.25 5.29
N LEU A 30 15.70 5.54 6.42
CA LEU A 30 14.47 5.36 7.19
C LEU A 30 13.92 6.74 7.59
N TYR A 31 12.64 6.96 7.37
CA TYR A 31 11.99 8.24 7.67
C TYR A 31 11.16 8.14 8.95
N ASP A 32 11.64 8.77 10.03
CA ASP A 32 10.80 9.00 11.20
C ASP A 32 9.79 10.11 10.90
N LEU A 33 8.51 9.75 10.82
CA LEU A 33 7.43 10.68 10.51
C LEU A 33 7.00 11.53 11.72
N CYS A 34 7.49 11.29 12.94
CA CYS A 34 7.01 11.96 14.15
C CYS A 34 7.04 13.48 14.05
N HIS A 35 8.14 14.07 13.58
CA HIS A 35 8.23 15.52 13.41
C HIS A 35 7.26 16.06 12.36
N LEU A 36 7.07 15.33 11.26
CA LEU A 36 6.13 15.70 10.22
C LEU A 36 4.69 15.63 10.71
N LEU A 37 4.34 14.56 11.44
CA LEU A 37 3.01 14.37 11.99
C LEU A 37 2.71 15.37 13.10
N GLN A 38 3.72 15.76 13.91
CA GLN A 38 3.57 16.84 14.88
C GLN A 38 3.26 18.17 14.17
N TYR A 39 3.97 18.48 13.08
CA TYR A 39 3.65 19.66 12.27
C TYR A 39 2.20 19.61 11.76
N VAL A 40 1.74 18.45 11.26
CA VAL A 40 0.35 18.29 10.81
C VAL A 40 -0.66 18.47 11.94
N ALA A 41 -0.35 17.95 13.15
CA ALA A 41 -1.23 18.06 14.32
C ALA A 41 -1.37 19.50 14.84
N ASP A 42 -0.30 20.30 14.69
CA ASP A 42 -0.24 21.68 15.19
C ASP A 42 -0.85 22.71 14.20
N HIS A 43 -1.20 22.28 12.97
CA HIS A 43 -1.74 23.15 11.93
C HIS A 43 -3.17 22.77 11.55
N PRO A 44 -3.98 23.71 11.02
CA PRO A 44 -5.31 23.40 10.51
C PRO A 44 -5.26 22.36 9.41
N PHE A 45 -6.06 21.30 9.52
CA PHE A 45 -6.04 20.21 8.53
C PHE A 45 -6.39 20.66 7.10
N CYS A 46 -7.12 21.76 6.92
CA CYS A 46 -7.39 22.33 5.60
C CYS A 46 -6.09 22.74 4.86
N GLU A 47 -5.01 23.06 5.56
CA GLU A 47 -3.71 23.36 4.97
C GLU A 47 -3.02 22.10 4.39
N THR A 48 -3.40 20.94 4.88
CA THR A 48 -2.94 19.63 4.35
C THR A 48 -3.70 19.20 3.11
N ARG A 49 -4.73 19.92 2.68
CA ARG A 49 -5.52 19.64 1.49
C ARG A 49 -4.65 19.80 0.24
N LYS A 50 -4.37 18.68 -0.44
CA LYS A 50 -3.52 18.64 -1.63
C LYS A 50 -4.22 17.88 -2.76
N LYS A 51 -4.05 18.39 -3.98
CA LYS A 51 -4.51 17.69 -5.19
C LYS A 51 -3.43 16.74 -5.66
N ILE A 52 -3.73 15.44 -5.64
CA ILE A 52 -2.80 14.35 -5.89
C ILE A 52 -3.44 13.38 -6.88
N LEU A 53 -2.75 13.06 -7.97
CA LEU A 53 -3.24 12.14 -9.01
C LEU A 53 -4.62 12.49 -9.60
N GLY A 54 -5.00 13.77 -9.53
CA GLY A 54 -6.28 14.26 -10.05
C GLY A 54 -7.43 14.29 -9.03
N ASP A 55 -7.21 13.80 -7.81
CA ASP A 55 -8.15 13.81 -6.69
C ASP A 55 -7.58 14.62 -5.51
N THR A 56 -8.43 14.97 -4.56
CA THR A 56 -8.01 15.75 -3.39
C THR A 56 -7.92 14.86 -2.16
N HIS A 57 -6.79 14.98 -1.45
CA HIS A 57 -6.53 14.28 -0.20
C HIS A 57 -6.20 15.27 0.91
N MET A 58 -6.58 14.95 2.16
CA MET A 58 -6.25 15.75 3.33
C MET A 58 -6.24 14.92 4.62
N PHE A 59 -5.46 15.35 5.61
CA PHE A 59 -5.60 14.83 6.96
C PHE A 59 -6.92 15.31 7.58
N HIS A 60 -7.54 14.47 8.39
CA HIS A 60 -8.72 14.77 9.18
C HIS A 60 -8.53 14.45 10.67
N VAL A 61 -7.75 13.44 10.97
CA VAL A 61 -7.29 13.14 12.33
C VAL A 61 -5.77 12.96 12.28
N CYS A 62 -5.09 13.59 13.21
CA CYS A 62 -3.67 13.39 13.49
C CYS A 62 -3.49 13.58 15.00
N ARG A 63 -3.43 12.49 15.76
CA ARG A 63 -3.35 12.51 17.23
C ARG A 63 -2.22 11.60 17.70
N TYR A 64 -1.49 12.06 18.70
CA TYR A 64 -0.41 11.31 19.32
C TYR A 64 -0.81 10.73 20.66
N ASP A 65 -0.49 9.48 20.90
CA ASP A 65 -0.57 8.80 22.18
C ASP A 65 0.85 8.70 22.77
N ASP A 66 1.12 9.54 23.78
CA ASP A 66 2.42 9.63 24.47
C ASP A 66 2.81 8.32 25.19
N GLN A 67 1.83 7.57 25.68
CA GLN A 67 2.11 6.33 26.45
C GLN A 67 2.59 5.21 25.53
N LEU A 68 1.97 5.10 24.37
CA LEU A 68 2.26 4.05 23.39
C LEU A 68 3.28 4.50 22.33
N HIS A 69 3.52 5.79 22.18
CA HIS A 69 4.27 6.42 21.08
C HIS A 69 3.68 6.13 19.71
N ILE A 70 2.36 6.19 19.62
CA ILE A 70 1.57 5.87 18.43
C ILE A 70 0.84 7.12 17.96
N TRP A 71 0.76 7.26 16.63
CA TRP A 71 -0.09 8.24 15.98
C TRP A 71 -1.34 7.60 15.42
N GLU A 72 -2.49 8.18 15.72
CA GLU A 72 -3.76 7.93 15.07
C GLU A 72 -3.92 8.89 13.90
N LEU A 73 -4.07 8.35 12.69
CA LEU A 73 -4.23 9.16 11.48
C LEU A 73 -5.50 8.75 10.73
N GLN A 74 -6.25 9.76 10.28
CA GLN A 74 -7.31 9.59 9.31
C GLN A 74 -7.04 10.50 8.12
N ILE A 75 -7.04 9.92 6.92
CA ILE A 75 -6.92 10.67 5.67
C ILE A 75 -8.22 10.54 4.91
N LEU A 76 -8.71 11.67 4.42
CA LEU A 76 -9.88 11.75 3.55
C LEU A 76 -9.43 11.88 2.11
N HIS A 77 -10.02 11.05 1.25
CA HIS A 77 -10.04 11.21 -0.19
C HIS A 77 -11.35 11.89 -0.56
N LEU A 78 -11.30 13.13 -1.02
CA LEU A 78 -12.47 13.94 -1.38
C LEU A 78 -12.81 13.69 -2.85
N ARG A 79 -14.03 13.24 -3.10
CA ARG A 79 -14.50 12.99 -4.48
C ARG A 79 -15.03 14.28 -5.09
N GLU A 80 -14.31 14.80 -6.07
CA GLU A 80 -14.70 15.97 -6.85
C GLU A 80 -15.48 15.59 -8.13
N LYS A 81 -15.38 14.34 -8.55
CA LYS A 81 -15.97 13.81 -9.79
C LYS A 81 -16.80 12.57 -9.49
N ILE A 82 -17.80 12.31 -10.32
CA ILE A 82 -18.67 11.12 -10.24
C ILE A 82 -19.27 10.98 -8.84
N LEU A 83 -20.15 11.90 -8.49
CA LEU A 83 -20.85 11.89 -7.22
C LEU A 83 -21.81 10.70 -7.16
N PRO A 84 -21.89 9.99 -6.02
CA PRO A 84 -22.90 8.96 -5.84
C PRO A 84 -24.31 9.56 -5.77
N GLY A 85 -25.31 8.78 -6.14
CA GLY A 85 -26.71 9.11 -5.91
C GLY A 85 -27.29 8.34 -4.74
N ILE A 86 -28.47 8.73 -4.32
CA ILE A 86 -29.29 8.03 -3.34
C ILE A 86 -30.42 7.34 -4.10
N ALA A 87 -30.65 6.05 -3.84
CA ALA A 87 -31.80 5.32 -4.33
C ALA A 87 -32.60 4.78 -3.13
N ASP A 88 -33.93 4.80 -3.26
CA ASP A 88 -34.85 4.19 -2.30
C ASP A 88 -35.26 2.76 -2.73
N ASP A 89 -35.99 2.08 -1.85
CA ASP A 89 -36.49 0.72 -2.11
C ASP A 89 -37.56 0.67 -3.23
N ASN A 90 -38.14 1.81 -3.63
CA ASN A 90 -39.10 1.94 -4.71
C ASN A 90 -38.46 2.24 -6.08
N GLY A 91 -37.11 2.37 -6.08
CA GLY A 91 -36.36 2.64 -7.30
C GLY A 91 -36.27 4.13 -7.67
N ALA A 92 -36.72 5.04 -6.82
CA ALA A 92 -36.46 6.46 -7.00
C ALA A 92 -34.95 6.72 -6.81
N TYR A 93 -34.35 7.51 -7.69
CA TYR A 93 -32.93 7.85 -7.70
C TYR A 93 -32.77 9.36 -7.80
N GLU A 94 -31.93 9.90 -6.93
CA GLU A 94 -31.54 11.32 -6.98
C GLU A 94 -30.04 11.47 -6.71
N LEU A 95 -29.45 12.54 -7.25
CA LEU A 95 -28.07 12.89 -6.95
C LEU A 95 -27.98 13.51 -5.55
N ILE A 96 -26.93 13.19 -4.82
CA ILE A 96 -26.65 13.85 -3.54
C ILE A 96 -26.49 15.35 -3.79
N GLN A 97 -27.30 16.13 -3.10
CA GLN A 97 -27.17 17.60 -3.09
C GLN A 97 -26.10 17.97 -2.09
N LEU A 98 -25.05 18.63 -2.56
CA LEU A 98 -23.94 19.10 -1.76
C LEU A 98 -23.86 20.62 -1.81
N GLY A 99 -23.46 21.25 -0.71
CA GLY A 99 -23.09 22.66 -0.68
C GLY A 99 -21.82 22.94 -1.50
N GLU A 100 -21.54 24.20 -1.76
CA GLU A 100 -20.39 24.62 -2.61
C GLU A 100 -19.03 24.07 -2.15
N ASN A 101 -18.86 23.79 -0.85
CA ASN A 101 -17.60 23.30 -0.25
C ASN A 101 -17.75 21.93 0.38
N GLU A 102 -18.76 21.18 0.00
CA GLU A 102 -19.02 19.82 0.50
C GLU A 102 -18.60 18.78 -0.53
N TYR A 103 -17.98 17.72 -0.07
CA TYR A 103 -17.47 16.63 -0.90
C TYR A 103 -17.79 15.28 -0.25
N PRO A 104 -18.28 14.30 -0.99
CA PRO A 104 -18.27 12.94 -0.50
C PRO A 104 -16.85 12.51 -0.24
N ALA A 105 -16.60 11.96 0.94
CA ALA A 105 -15.25 11.60 1.38
C ALA A 105 -15.13 10.11 1.69
N GLU A 106 -14.06 9.51 1.22
CA GLU A 106 -13.67 8.15 1.59
C GLU A 106 -12.54 8.20 2.61
N SER A 107 -12.76 7.56 3.75
CA SER A 107 -11.82 7.55 4.87
C SER A 107 -10.80 6.41 4.74
N THR A 108 -9.55 6.70 5.05
CA THR A 108 -8.49 5.71 5.23
C THR A 108 -7.92 5.86 6.64
N THR A 109 -8.00 4.79 7.43
CA THR A 109 -7.47 4.73 8.79
C THR A 109 -6.03 4.25 8.76
N ILE A 110 -5.17 4.94 9.52
CA ILE A 110 -3.75 4.60 9.64
C ILE A 110 -3.34 4.69 11.11
N LEU A 111 -2.51 3.74 11.54
CA LEU A 111 -1.77 3.78 12.78
C LEU A 111 -0.29 3.88 12.44
N TYR A 112 0.45 4.79 13.07
CA TYR A 112 1.90 4.88 12.90
C TYR A 112 2.61 4.71 14.24
N ASP A 113 3.49 3.71 14.30
CA ASP A 113 4.37 3.47 15.45
C ASP A 113 5.68 4.26 15.26
N GLY A 114 5.85 5.31 16.06
CA GLY A 114 7.05 6.15 16.02
C GLY A 114 8.31 5.45 16.52
N LYS A 115 8.20 4.45 17.40
CA LYS A 115 9.38 3.70 17.90
C LYS A 115 9.96 2.76 16.84
N GLN A 116 9.08 2.06 16.10
CA GLN A 116 9.49 1.10 15.09
C GLN A 116 9.52 1.70 13.68
N CYS A 117 9.13 2.96 13.52
CA CYS A 117 8.93 3.62 12.22
C CYS A 117 8.08 2.73 11.30
N THR A 118 6.93 2.24 11.82
CA THR A 118 6.05 1.33 11.11
C THR A 118 4.66 1.94 10.97
N LEU A 119 4.14 1.89 9.76
CA LEU A 119 2.85 2.43 9.38
C LEU A 119 1.91 1.27 9.03
N TYR A 120 0.76 1.21 9.68
CA TYR A 120 -0.31 0.24 9.48
C TYR A 120 -1.46 0.94 8.78
N MET A 121 -1.62 0.68 7.49
CA MET A 121 -2.56 1.40 6.64
C MET A 121 -3.73 0.52 6.22
N GLN A 122 -4.95 0.97 6.48
CA GLN A 122 -6.17 0.33 5.99
C GLN A 122 -6.14 0.20 4.46
N ARG A 123 -6.33 -1.01 3.95
CA ARG A 123 -6.56 -1.24 2.53
C ARG A 123 -8.01 -0.86 2.17
N ASN A 124 -8.18 0.31 1.59
CA ASN A 124 -9.46 0.80 1.08
C ASN A 124 -9.31 1.20 -0.38
N ILE A 125 -9.98 0.46 -1.29
CA ILE A 125 -9.88 0.69 -2.75
C ILE A 125 -10.46 2.05 -3.19
N TYR A 126 -11.34 2.63 -2.38
CA TYR A 126 -11.96 3.92 -2.64
C TYR A 126 -11.28 5.07 -1.89
N GLY A 127 -10.49 4.75 -0.88
CA GLY A 127 -9.78 5.72 -0.05
C GLY A 127 -8.44 6.15 -0.63
N THR A 128 -7.58 6.64 0.25
CA THR A 128 -6.22 7.07 -0.11
C THR A 128 -5.36 5.86 -0.47
N SER A 129 -4.79 5.85 -1.67
CA SER A 129 -3.83 4.83 -2.09
C SER A 129 -2.46 5.05 -1.44
N ILE A 130 -1.60 4.02 -1.47
CA ILE A 130 -0.21 4.13 -0.97
C ILE A 130 0.52 5.28 -1.67
N LYS A 131 0.41 5.36 -3.00
CA LYS A 131 1.05 6.41 -3.77
C LYS A 131 0.51 7.81 -3.43
N ALA A 132 -0.81 7.93 -3.25
CA ALA A 132 -1.39 9.20 -2.83
C ALA A 132 -0.93 9.61 -1.42
N LEU A 133 -0.71 8.64 -0.52
CA LEU A 133 -0.12 8.91 0.79
C LEU A 133 1.34 9.32 0.68
N GLU A 134 2.15 8.65 -0.14
CA GLU A 134 3.55 9.03 -0.40
C GLU A 134 3.64 10.48 -0.90
N GLU A 135 2.84 10.84 -1.92
CA GLU A 135 2.80 12.20 -2.46
C GLU A 135 2.27 13.23 -1.43
N LEU A 136 1.26 12.87 -0.62
CA LEU A 136 0.76 13.74 0.44
C LEU A 136 1.86 14.03 1.47
N LEU A 137 2.54 13.00 1.96
CA LEU A 137 3.66 13.14 2.89
C LEU A 137 4.81 13.94 2.26
N GLN A 138 5.12 13.72 1.00
CA GLN A 138 6.14 14.46 0.28
C GLN A 138 5.80 15.95 0.16
N LEU A 139 4.55 16.30 -0.16
CA LEU A 139 4.11 17.70 -0.31
C LEU A 139 4.10 18.52 0.99
N ILE A 140 4.06 17.85 2.14
CA ILE A 140 4.16 18.48 3.46
C ILE A 140 5.56 18.33 4.08
N SER A 141 6.45 17.55 3.47
CA SER A 141 7.86 17.41 3.87
C SER A 141 8.69 18.58 3.34
N PRO A 142 9.92 18.76 3.85
CA PRO A 142 10.85 19.75 3.30
C PRO A 142 11.07 19.56 1.79
N ALA A 143 11.26 20.69 1.09
CA ALA A 143 11.44 20.65 -0.37
C ALA A 143 12.59 19.73 -0.79
N GLY A 144 12.39 18.98 -1.88
CA GLY A 144 13.35 18.01 -2.38
C GLY A 144 13.33 16.64 -1.68
N THR A 145 12.44 16.42 -0.70
CA THR A 145 12.27 15.11 -0.06
C THR A 145 11.35 14.23 -0.90
N LEU A 146 11.83 13.08 -1.31
CA LEU A 146 11.00 12.01 -1.91
C LEU A 146 10.66 10.98 -0.82
N VAL A 147 9.38 10.71 -0.62
CA VAL A 147 8.90 9.74 0.39
C VAL A 147 8.48 8.44 -0.28
N ILE A 148 8.91 7.32 0.28
CA ILE A 148 8.62 5.97 -0.23
C ILE A 148 8.12 5.11 0.93
N LEU A 149 7.01 4.41 0.73
CA LEU A 149 6.45 3.45 1.68
C LEU A 149 6.75 2.03 1.23
N LYS A 150 7.72 1.38 1.87
CA LYS A 150 8.08 0.00 1.56
C LYS A 150 7.24 -0.98 2.38
N PRO A 151 6.61 -1.98 1.74
CA PRO A 151 5.86 -2.99 2.48
C PRO A 151 6.79 -3.80 3.37
N ILE A 152 6.35 -4.08 4.59
CA ILE A 152 7.01 -5.04 5.48
C ILE A 152 6.61 -6.45 5.06
N ILE A 153 7.55 -7.36 5.15
CA ILE A 153 7.43 -8.70 4.60
C ILE A 153 7.64 -9.71 5.73
N SER A 154 6.70 -10.64 5.91
CA SER A 154 6.80 -11.71 6.90
C SER A 154 7.83 -12.79 6.53
N GLY A 155 8.15 -12.90 5.24
CA GLY A 155 9.18 -13.82 4.73
C GLY A 155 8.80 -15.29 4.72
N THR A 156 7.59 -15.66 5.14
CA THR A 156 7.21 -17.09 5.29
C THR A 156 7.16 -17.86 3.96
N LYS A 157 6.70 -17.23 2.89
CA LYS A 157 6.62 -17.86 1.56
C LYS A 157 7.90 -17.72 0.76
N ILE A 158 8.58 -16.55 0.87
CA ILE A 158 9.85 -16.36 0.18
C ILE A 158 10.93 -17.28 0.73
N ASN A 159 10.88 -17.61 2.03
CA ASN A 159 11.81 -18.57 2.64
C ASN A 159 11.63 -20.01 2.13
N LYS A 160 10.46 -20.33 1.56
CA LYS A 160 10.25 -21.62 0.84
C LYS A 160 10.95 -21.64 -0.52
N ILE A 161 11.32 -20.48 -1.04
CA ILE A 161 12.02 -20.33 -2.31
C ILE A 161 13.52 -20.31 -2.02
N THR A 162 14.18 -21.42 -2.29
CA THR A 162 15.63 -21.57 -2.12
C THR A 162 16.37 -21.19 -3.39
N GLN A 163 17.70 -21.02 -3.29
CA GLN A 163 18.56 -20.77 -4.46
C GLN A 163 18.51 -21.90 -5.49
N ASN A 164 18.17 -23.12 -5.05
CA ASN A 164 18.09 -24.32 -5.88
C ASN A 164 16.67 -24.61 -6.39
N SER A 165 15.69 -23.76 -6.10
CA SER A 165 14.31 -23.96 -6.56
C SER A 165 14.23 -23.95 -8.08
N LEU A 166 13.38 -24.83 -8.61
CA LEU A 166 13.13 -24.96 -10.04
C LEU A 166 11.93 -24.12 -10.43
N TYR A 167 12.12 -23.14 -11.33
CA TYR A 167 11.08 -22.22 -11.75
C TYR A 167 10.55 -22.56 -13.13
N ARG A 168 9.22 -22.64 -13.26
CA ARG A 168 8.55 -22.82 -14.56
C ARG A 168 7.85 -21.58 -15.07
N LYS A 169 7.44 -20.70 -14.17
CA LYS A 169 6.68 -19.50 -14.49
C LYS A 169 6.91 -18.43 -13.45
N LEU A 170 7.02 -17.18 -13.90
CA LEU A 170 6.97 -16.00 -13.06
C LEU A 170 5.93 -15.05 -13.68
N VAL A 171 5.05 -14.52 -12.85
CA VAL A 171 4.09 -13.47 -13.24
C VAL A 171 4.30 -12.28 -12.32
N LEU A 172 4.60 -11.14 -12.91
CA LEU A 172 4.73 -9.86 -12.25
C LEU A 172 3.68 -8.89 -12.80
N VAL A 173 2.92 -8.26 -11.92
CA VAL A 173 2.06 -7.13 -12.26
C VAL A 173 2.51 -5.93 -11.44
N ALA A 174 2.86 -4.85 -12.12
CA ALA A 174 3.40 -3.65 -11.50
C ALA A 174 2.73 -2.38 -12.03
N ASP A 175 2.66 -1.37 -11.17
CA ASP A 175 2.25 -0.01 -11.53
C ASP A 175 3.49 0.78 -11.97
N SER A 176 3.55 1.14 -13.24
CA SER A 176 4.71 1.83 -13.83
C SER A 176 4.90 3.26 -13.32
N GLU A 177 3.84 3.89 -12.83
CA GLU A 177 3.92 5.25 -12.29
C GLU A 177 4.62 5.30 -10.93
N GLN A 178 4.68 4.19 -10.22
CA GLN A 178 5.37 4.10 -8.91
C GLN A 178 6.88 3.86 -9.03
N LEU A 179 7.41 3.78 -10.22
CA LEU A 179 8.85 3.68 -10.41
C LEU A 179 9.48 5.06 -10.19
N ALA A 180 9.92 5.34 -8.98
CA ALA A 180 10.89 6.40 -8.74
C ALA A 180 12.21 6.01 -9.40
N ASP A 181 12.92 6.99 -9.97
CA ASP A 181 14.12 6.71 -10.78
C ASP A 181 15.28 6.00 -10.05
N THR A 182 15.17 5.80 -8.73
CA THR A 182 16.29 5.38 -7.88
C THR A 182 16.04 4.12 -7.01
N SER A 183 14.79 3.66 -6.87
CA SER A 183 14.45 2.70 -5.79
C SER A 183 14.25 1.25 -6.20
N SER A 184 14.30 0.94 -7.49
CA SER A 184 14.15 -0.44 -7.96
C SER A 184 15.46 -0.99 -8.49
N GLY A 185 15.69 -2.28 -8.28
CA GLY A 185 16.85 -2.98 -8.82
C GLY A 185 16.97 -2.83 -10.34
N GLN A 186 18.16 -3.07 -10.87
CA GLN A 186 18.50 -2.74 -12.24
C GLN A 186 17.64 -3.49 -13.27
N THR A 187 17.28 -4.76 -13.00
CA THR A 187 16.53 -5.61 -13.93
C THR A 187 15.06 -5.21 -14.00
N LEU A 188 14.39 -5.03 -12.86
CA LEU A 188 12.99 -4.60 -12.82
C LEU A 188 12.82 -3.22 -13.45
N ARG A 189 13.72 -2.29 -13.14
CA ARG A 189 13.74 -0.95 -13.71
C ARG A 189 13.84 -0.96 -15.23
N GLN A 190 14.72 -1.78 -15.79
CA GLN A 190 14.85 -1.92 -17.24
C GLN A 190 13.57 -2.43 -17.89
N ILE A 191 12.93 -3.43 -17.29
CA ILE A 191 11.65 -3.97 -17.75
C ILE A 191 10.57 -2.88 -17.74
N ILE A 192 10.38 -2.21 -16.60
CA ILE A 192 9.33 -1.19 -16.46
C ILE A 192 9.60 -0.01 -17.41
N ASN A 193 10.85 0.48 -17.52
CA ASN A 193 11.21 1.58 -18.41
C ASN A 193 11.01 1.23 -19.89
N HIS A 194 11.22 -0.03 -20.26
CA HIS A 194 10.92 -0.47 -21.62
C HIS A 194 9.44 -0.30 -21.95
N PHE A 195 8.54 -0.58 -21.01
CA PHE A 195 7.09 -0.48 -21.21
C PHE A 195 6.51 0.92 -20.95
N LYS A 196 7.17 1.77 -20.13
CA LYS A 196 6.75 3.16 -19.88
C LYS A 196 6.58 3.98 -21.16
N ARG A 197 7.41 3.74 -22.19
CA ARG A 197 7.32 4.43 -23.50
C ARG A 197 5.97 4.22 -24.20
N TYR A 198 5.22 3.18 -23.83
CA TYR A 198 3.88 2.92 -24.35
C TYR A 198 2.78 3.60 -23.52
N GLN A 199 3.14 4.41 -22.52
CA GLN A 199 2.22 5.15 -21.63
C GLN A 199 1.22 4.25 -20.88
N GLY A 200 1.53 2.96 -20.76
CA GLY A 200 0.74 2.00 -19.99
C GLY A 200 0.99 2.13 -18.49
N ARG A 201 -0.05 2.31 -17.70
CA ARG A 201 0.07 2.40 -16.24
C ARG A 201 0.33 1.06 -15.59
N ILE A 202 -0.39 0.01 -16.02
CA ILE A 202 -0.26 -1.34 -15.46
C ILE A 202 0.52 -2.19 -16.45
N ILE A 203 1.62 -2.75 -15.98
CA ILE A 203 2.45 -3.67 -16.72
C ILE A 203 2.22 -5.08 -16.16
N ARG A 204 1.85 -6.01 -17.03
CA ARG A 204 1.86 -7.43 -16.72
C ARG A 204 2.98 -8.09 -17.50
N PHE A 205 3.91 -8.67 -16.79
CA PHE A 205 5.04 -9.40 -17.32
C PHE A 205 4.92 -10.88 -16.94
N GLU A 206 5.05 -11.77 -17.90
CA GLU A 206 4.97 -13.20 -17.68
C GLU A 206 6.15 -13.89 -18.36
N LEU A 207 6.93 -14.63 -17.59
CA LEU A 207 7.97 -15.52 -18.08
C LEU A 207 7.52 -16.96 -17.90
N GLY A 208 7.72 -17.76 -18.91
CA GLY A 208 7.41 -19.19 -18.84
C GLY A 208 7.75 -19.93 -20.15
N PHE A 209 7.76 -21.23 -20.11
CA PHE A 209 8.07 -22.09 -21.25
C PHE A 209 6.83 -22.51 -22.06
N GLY A 210 5.68 -21.90 -21.80
CA GLY A 210 4.44 -22.23 -22.49
C GLY A 210 4.08 -23.73 -22.32
N ARG A 211 3.96 -24.47 -23.44
CA ARG A 211 3.59 -25.90 -23.43
C ARG A 211 4.77 -26.85 -23.22
N GLN A 212 6.00 -26.37 -23.14
CA GLN A 212 7.17 -27.25 -22.95
C GLN A 212 7.18 -27.83 -21.53
N ARG A 213 7.14 -29.16 -21.43
CA ARG A 213 7.01 -29.87 -20.16
C ARG A 213 8.30 -29.84 -19.30
N ARG A 214 9.47 -29.66 -19.88
CA ARG A 214 10.80 -29.77 -19.23
C ARG A 214 11.57 -28.47 -19.15
N GLY A 215 11.02 -27.35 -19.62
CA GLY A 215 11.70 -26.06 -19.56
C GLY A 215 11.72 -25.49 -18.14
N LEU A 216 12.89 -24.99 -17.72
CA LEU A 216 13.10 -24.31 -16.43
C LEU A 216 13.71 -22.93 -16.69
N LEU A 217 13.22 -21.91 -15.93
CA LEU A 217 13.78 -20.58 -15.95
C LEU A 217 15.13 -20.56 -15.20
N ASN A 218 16.02 -19.65 -15.56
CA ASN A 218 17.26 -19.45 -14.81
C ASN A 218 16.95 -19.00 -13.37
N ALA A 219 17.27 -19.85 -12.40
CA ALA A 219 16.93 -19.61 -11.00
C ALA A 219 17.61 -18.36 -10.43
N HIS A 220 18.86 -18.09 -10.81
CA HIS A 220 19.59 -16.90 -10.36
C HIS A 220 18.90 -15.61 -10.79
N GLU A 221 18.55 -15.50 -12.08
CA GLU A 221 17.88 -14.32 -12.63
C GLU A 221 16.45 -14.15 -12.08
N VAL A 222 15.72 -15.26 -11.93
CA VAL A 222 14.37 -15.23 -11.35
C VAL A 222 14.42 -14.79 -9.88
N ASN A 223 15.37 -15.31 -9.09
CA ASN A 223 15.53 -14.91 -7.69
C ASN A 223 15.90 -13.42 -7.54
N ALA A 224 16.78 -12.90 -8.42
CA ALA A 224 17.12 -11.49 -8.43
C ALA A 224 15.86 -10.63 -8.72
N LEU A 225 15.11 -10.98 -9.77
CA LEU A 225 13.90 -10.26 -10.14
C LEU A 225 12.80 -10.35 -9.06
N ILE A 226 12.67 -11.51 -8.39
CA ILE A 226 11.74 -11.68 -7.26
C ILE A 226 12.09 -10.70 -6.15
N ARG A 227 13.36 -10.58 -5.74
CA ARG A 227 13.79 -9.67 -4.67
C ARG A 227 13.50 -8.22 -5.04
N GLU A 228 13.88 -7.80 -6.24
CA GLU A 228 13.61 -6.45 -6.73
C GLU A 228 12.11 -6.13 -6.77
N ALA A 229 11.29 -7.05 -7.30
CA ALA A 229 9.84 -6.88 -7.37
C ALA A 229 9.16 -6.90 -6.00
N TYR A 230 9.74 -7.61 -5.06
CA TYR A 230 9.21 -7.75 -3.71
C TYR A 230 9.38 -6.46 -2.89
N GLU A 231 10.52 -5.78 -3.06
CA GLU A 231 10.81 -4.50 -2.43
C GLU A 231 10.12 -3.32 -3.12
N PHE A 232 9.70 -3.50 -4.37
CA PHE A 232 9.06 -2.43 -5.13
C PHE A 232 7.60 -2.20 -4.68
N SER A 233 7.31 -0.99 -4.18
CA SER A 233 5.97 -0.60 -3.69
C SER A 233 4.88 -0.70 -4.76
N GLY A 234 5.25 -0.46 -6.03
CA GLY A 234 4.36 -0.58 -7.19
C GLY A 234 4.01 -2.00 -7.60
N THR A 235 4.59 -3.03 -6.99
CA THR A 235 4.23 -4.41 -7.29
C THR A 235 2.83 -4.75 -6.77
N ARG A 236 1.92 -5.06 -7.70
CA ARG A 236 0.53 -5.44 -7.39
C ARG A 236 0.33 -6.95 -7.29
N ASN A 237 1.07 -7.72 -8.07
CA ASN A 237 1.08 -9.17 -8.00
C ASN A 237 2.46 -9.69 -8.34
N LEU A 238 2.90 -10.70 -7.60
CA LEU A 238 4.13 -11.43 -7.85
C LEU A 238 3.86 -12.89 -7.54
N SER A 239 3.75 -13.72 -8.56
CA SER A 239 3.52 -15.14 -8.38
C SER A 239 4.52 -15.96 -9.18
N VAL A 240 4.94 -17.08 -8.60
CA VAL A 240 5.88 -18.01 -9.20
C VAL A 240 5.29 -19.41 -9.22
N ARG A 241 5.58 -20.15 -10.27
CA ARG A 241 5.34 -21.61 -10.31
C ARG A 241 6.67 -22.30 -10.10
N VAL A 242 6.83 -22.90 -8.94
CA VAL A 242 8.10 -23.38 -8.41
C VAL A 242 7.98 -24.80 -7.88
N SER A 243 9.08 -25.54 -7.89
CA SER A 243 9.27 -26.82 -7.20
C SER A 243 10.60 -26.79 -6.45
N GLU A 244 10.70 -27.49 -5.34
CA GLU A 244 11.96 -27.61 -4.56
C GLU A 244 12.99 -28.48 -5.28
N ASN A 245 12.52 -29.49 -6.02
CA ASN A 245 13.37 -30.43 -6.76
C ASN A 245 12.59 -31.06 -7.92
N GLU A 246 13.23 -31.93 -8.71
CA GLU A 246 12.62 -32.58 -9.88
C GLU A 246 11.48 -33.56 -9.53
N ASP A 247 11.49 -34.14 -8.33
CA ASP A 247 10.52 -35.12 -7.86
C ASP A 247 9.29 -34.50 -7.18
N THR A 248 9.36 -33.21 -6.85
CA THR A 248 8.26 -32.50 -6.18
C THR A 248 7.33 -31.85 -7.21
N PRO A 249 6.01 -31.90 -7.02
CA PRO A 249 5.08 -31.25 -7.94
C PRO A 249 5.25 -29.72 -7.90
N PHE A 250 5.14 -29.09 -9.08
CA PHE A 250 5.17 -27.63 -9.19
C PHE A 250 3.92 -27.00 -8.59
N GLU A 251 4.11 -26.15 -7.59
CA GLU A 251 3.05 -25.34 -7.00
C GLU A 251 3.13 -23.86 -7.45
N THR A 252 2.00 -23.18 -7.41
CA THR A 252 1.97 -21.72 -7.66
C THR A 252 1.91 -21.00 -6.33
N ILE A 253 2.91 -20.18 -6.05
CA ILE A 253 3.02 -19.38 -4.84
C ILE A 253 2.80 -17.91 -5.22
N ASN A 254 1.84 -17.26 -4.56
CA ASN A 254 1.70 -15.81 -4.62
C ASN A 254 2.53 -15.19 -3.50
N LEU A 255 3.60 -14.53 -3.87
CA LEU A 255 4.55 -13.94 -2.93
C LEU A 255 4.01 -12.66 -2.28
N MET A 256 3.03 -12.00 -2.91
CA MET A 256 2.41 -10.80 -2.32
C MET A 256 1.56 -11.10 -1.08
N ASP A 257 1.16 -12.37 -0.90
CA ASP A 257 0.46 -12.79 0.33
C ASP A 257 1.38 -12.84 1.57
N ASP A 258 2.69 -12.69 1.38
CA ASP A 258 3.71 -12.61 2.44
C ASP A 258 3.86 -11.20 3.04
N ARG A 259 3.17 -10.21 2.49
CA ARG A 259 3.18 -8.86 3.09
C ARG A 259 2.56 -8.93 4.47
N ALA A 260 3.28 -8.39 5.45
CA ALA A 260 2.77 -8.26 6.80
C ALA A 260 1.48 -7.46 6.79
N CYS A 261 0.44 -7.99 7.40
CA CYS A 261 -0.85 -7.32 7.51
C CYS A 261 -1.67 -7.86 8.66
N TYR A 262 -2.50 -7.00 9.26
CA TYR A 262 -3.61 -7.45 10.09
C TYR A 262 -4.85 -7.71 9.23
N LYS A 263 -5.59 -8.78 9.56
CA LYS A 263 -6.87 -9.12 8.94
C LYS A 263 -7.96 -9.13 9.98
N ILE A 264 -8.68 -8.04 10.09
CA ILE A 264 -9.62 -7.76 11.16
C ILE A 264 -11.05 -8.05 10.68
N GLY A 265 -11.75 -8.94 11.36
CA GLY A 265 -13.17 -9.23 11.10
C GLY A 265 -14.06 -8.16 11.72
N VAL A 266 -14.78 -7.38 10.91
CA VAL A 266 -15.65 -6.30 11.37
C VAL A 266 -17.11 -6.65 11.04
N GLU A 267 -17.95 -6.74 12.06
CA GLU A 267 -19.40 -6.83 11.88
C GLU A 267 -19.97 -5.43 11.66
N TYR A 268 -20.85 -5.27 10.70
CA TYR A 268 -21.46 -3.98 10.40
C TYR A 268 -22.92 -4.12 9.98
N SER A 269 -23.64 -3.05 10.15
CA SER A 269 -25.02 -2.89 9.68
C SER A 269 -25.28 -1.42 9.33
N ARG A 270 -26.46 -1.11 8.76
CA ARG A 270 -26.86 0.28 8.48
C ARG A 270 -26.82 1.15 9.75
N ASN A 271 -27.20 0.59 10.90
CA ASN A 271 -27.20 1.30 12.20
C ASN A 271 -25.86 1.22 12.93
N ASN A 272 -24.93 0.41 12.47
CA ASN A 272 -23.59 0.25 13.06
C ASN A 272 -22.55 0.21 11.90
N PRO A 273 -22.29 1.34 11.25
CA PRO A 273 -21.35 1.41 10.13
C PRO A 273 -19.90 1.20 10.57
N ILE A 274 -19.04 0.95 9.61
CA ILE A 274 -17.60 0.90 9.82
C ILE A 274 -17.08 2.34 9.86
N THR A 275 -16.68 2.80 11.05
CA THR A 275 -16.11 4.14 11.25
C THR A 275 -14.60 4.09 11.45
N HIS A 276 -13.95 5.24 11.29
CA HIS A 276 -12.51 5.38 11.56
C HIS A 276 -12.16 4.99 13.00
N GLU A 277 -12.87 5.54 14.00
CA GLU A 277 -12.58 5.29 15.42
C GLU A 277 -12.70 3.81 15.78
N ARG A 278 -13.65 3.13 15.15
CA ARG A 278 -13.83 1.69 15.36
C ARG A 278 -12.70 0.91 14.75
N LEU A 279 -12.32 1.22 13.51
CA LEU A 279 -11.20 0.57 12.82
C LEU A 279 -9.87 0.83 13.52
N TYR A 280 -9.64 2.07 13.95
CA TYR A 280 -8.44 2.42 14.69
C TYR A 280 -8.33 1.61 16.00
N ARG A 281 -9.40 1.56 16.80
CA ARG A 281 -9.39 0.76 18.05
C ARG A 281 -9.12 -0.71 17.81
N MET A 282 -9.69 -1.29 16.76
CA MET A 282 -9.46 -2.68 16.41
C MET A 282 -8.03 -2.92 15.92
N CYS A 283 -7.49 -2.04 15.09
CA CYS A 283 -6.09 -2.10 14.66
C CYS A 283 -5.13 -1.95 15.85
N LEU A 284 -5.43 -1.04 16.77
CA LEU A 284 -4.64 -0.83 17.99
C LEU A 284 -4.67 -2.06 18.91
N ALA A 285 -5.78 -2.78 18.96
CA ALA A 285 -5.87 -4.03 19.74
C ALA A 285 -4.94 -5.11 19.15
N GLU A 286 -4.97 -5.34 17.84
CA GLU A 286 -4.06 -6.26 17.15
C GLU A 286 -2.59 -5.87 17.35
N TYR A 287 -2.29 -4.56 17.24
CA TYR A 287 -0.95 -4.04 17.51
C TYR A 287 -0.49 -4.34 18.94
N LYS A 288 -1.34 -4.08 19.96
CA LYS A 288 -1.02 -4.33 21.36
C LYS A 288 -0.77 -5.81 21.62
N GLU A 289 -1.59 -6.70 21.04
CA GLU A 289 -1.42 -8.14 21.13
C GLU A 289 -0.07 -8.57 20.53
N GLU A 290 0.27 -8.09 19.32
CA GLU A 290 1.55 -8.39 18.67
C GLU A 290 2.75 -7.91 19.48
N GLN A 291 2.65 -6.72 20.12
CA GLN A 291 3.73 -6.16 20.95
C GLN A 291 3.76 -6.72 22.38
N GLY A 292 2.81 -7.55 22.78
CA GLY A 292 2.73 -8.08 24.15
C GLY A 292 2.46 -7.01 25.20
N ILE A 293 1.71 -5.97 24.85
CA ILE A 293 1.37 -4.82 25.72
C ILE A 293 0.04 -5.06 26.46
N LEU A 294 -0.66 -6.16 26.19
CA LEU A 294 -1.92 -6.56 26.84
C LEU A 294 -1.68 -7.23 28.18
#